data_653f20730e51764086eed7f0a58dae6b
#
_entry.id   653f20730e51764086eed7f0a58dae6b
#
_cell.length_a   1.000
_cell.length_b   1.000
_cell.length_c   1.000
_cell.angle_alpha   90.00
_cell.angle_beta   90.00
_cell.angle_gamma   90.00
#
_symmetry.space_group_name_H-M   'P 1'
#
loop_
_entity.id
_entity.type
_entity.pdbx_description
1 polymer ?
#
loop_
_entity_poly.entity_id
_entity_poly.type
_entity_poly.pdbx_seq_one_letter_code
_entity_poly.pdbx_strand_id
1 'polypeptide(L)'
;MKILVNRNFALLWLGQAISNLGDVILGAALVLWIANDLGRGRSWAPVAVSGVFIAEYVPVAIIGPLAGVFVDRWSRRLTMLRTDGLRMALTSCLAWVLAPTVPFLGELKPPLGWQLGAVYTVVLLDQSCGQFFNPARLALIGDIVGPEDLARATSLSQATMGLSVIVGPAIGSLLVFNFGIQWAVIADALSFAVSFLTIAMIRAPVEKRQESDHISFSQDFRAGLQVLLGSRGLLAVLLASLLSMSAFGALNALAIFFVTDNLHAQPNLYGPLGTVLGLGAIAGALIAGLIANRLGLARLLWSATFALGLTTLLLARMTSAGPAFALIFLVGATWIAVNVAVEPLVLRLTAREFVGRVTAVLTPAGSLASVLSAALAGSLVSTVLHDFRGRVLGLAFGPVDTFFCGIGALVLLGSVAVRFLMHDVHFLDEPSRPETPTLMSPSDQAKAPDS
;
A
#
# COMPACT_ATOMS: atom_id res chain seq x y z
N MET A 1 -31.98 -0.49 9.32
CA MET A 1 -30.60 0.08 9.44
C MET A 1 -30.20 0.62 8.08
N LYS A 2 -30.01 1.95 7.93
CA LYS A 2 -29.52 2.53 6.66
C LYS A 2 -28.03 2.18 6.55
N ILE A 3 -27.66 1.21 5.73
CA ILE A 3 -26.27 0.78 5.53
C ILE A 3 -25.46 1.94 4.93
N LEU A 4 -26.06 2.73 4.06
CA LEU A 4 -25.48 3.91 3.42
C LEU A 4 -25.90 5.17 4.20
N VAL A 5 -24.92 5.99 4.57
CA VAL A 5 -25.08 7.21 5.39
C VAL A 5 -26.05 8.20 4.73
N ASN A 6 -25.78 8.58 3.49
CA ASN A 6 -26.65 9.44 2.68
C ASN A 6 -26.44 9.18 1.17
N ARG A 7 -27.26 9.82 0.30
CA ARG A 7 -27.20 9.63 -1.16
C ARG A 7 -25.85 10.07 -1.75
N ASN A 8 -25.29 11.19 -1.31
CA ASN A 8 -24.02 11.70 -1.85
C ASN A 8 -22.86 10.76 -1.50
N PHE A 9 -22.83 10.27 -0.26
CA PHE A 9 -21.84 9.27 0.16
C PHE A 9 -22.03 7.94 -0.57
N ALA A 10 -23.28 7.51 -0.79
CA ALA A 10 -23.56 6.30 -1.54
C ALA A 10 -23.03 6.35 -2.98
N LEU A 11 -23.21 7.48 -3.67
CA LEU A 11 -22.69 7.70 -5.01
C LEU A 11 -21.15 7.68 -5.01
N LEU A 12 -20.52 8.42 -4.08
CA LEU A 12 -19.08 8.45 -3.94
C LEU A 12 -18.53 7.05 -3.65
N TRP A 13 -19.09 6.35 -2.68
CA TRP A 13 -18.66 5.02 -2.27
C TRP A 13 -18.78 4.00 -3.39
N LEU A 14 -19.91 3.97 -4.13
CA LEU A 14 -20.12 3.05 -5.24
C LEU A 14 -19.11 3.29 -6.37
N GLY A 15 -18.92 4.55 -6.77
CA GLY A 15 -17.92 4.90 -7.78
C GLY A 15 -16.52 4.47 -7.38
N GLN A 16 -16.14 4.73 -6.14
CA GLN A 16 -14.82 4.34 -5.61
C GLN A 16 -14.65 2.83 -5.45
N ALA A 17 -15.70 2.11 -5.07
CA ALA A 17 -15.65 0.65 -4.98
C ALA A 17 -15.31 0.01 -6.34
N ILE A 18 -15.93 0.51 -7.40
CA ILE A 18 -15.72 0.03 -8.76
C ILE A 18 -14.34 0.48 -9.28
N SER A 19 -13.95 1.75 -9.06
CA SER A 19 -12.65 2.27 -9.50
C SER A 19 -11.49 1.57 -8.81
N ASN A 20 -11.51 1.43 -7.47
CA ASN A 20 -10.44 0.71 -6.75
C ASN A 20 -10.31 -0.76 -7.20
N LEU A 21 -11.44 -1.41 -7.52
CA LEU A 21 -11.41 -2.78 -8.04
C LEU A 21 -10.78 -2.82 -9.44
N GLY A 22 -11.10 -1.85 -10.31
CA GLY A 22 -10.50 -1.68 -11.64
C GLY A 22 -8.98 -1.53 -11.56
N ASP A 23 -8.50 -0.61 -10.72
CA ASP A 23 -7.07 -0.37 -10.48
C ASP A 23 -6.32 -1.67 -10.11
N VAL A 24 -6.86 -2.44 -9.15
CA VAL A 24 -6.21 -3.69 -8.70
C VAL A 24 -6.26 -4.78 -9.77
N ILE A 25 -7.37 -4.87 -10.52
CA ILE A 25 -7.50 -5.79 -11.66
C ILE A 25 -6.44 -5.48 -12.71
N LEU A 26 -6.30 -4.20 -13.09
CA LEU A 26 -5.34 -3.77 -14.10
C LEU A 26 -3.90 -4.02 -13.64
N GLY A 27 -3.54 -3.67 -12.41
CA GLY A 27 -2.21 -3.91 -11.86
C GLY A 27 -1.81 -5.39 -11.93
N ALA A 28 -2.67 -6.30 -11.47
CA ALA A 28 -2.43 -7.74 -11.55
C ALA A 28 -2.36 -8.24 -13.01
N ALA A 29 -3.21 -7.72 -13.88
CA ALA A 29 -3.25 -8.07 -15.30
C ALA A 29 -1.97 -7.64 -16.04
N LEU A 30 -1.44 -6.44 -15.76
CA LEU A 30 -0.19 -5.95 -16.36
C LEU A 30 1.00 -6.82 -15.96
N VAL A 31 1.11 -7.20 -14.69
CA VAL A 31 2.16 -8.11 -14.20
C VAL A 31 2.12 -9.44 -14.95
N LEU A 32 0.94 -10.05 -15.05
CA LEU A 32 0.75 -11.32 -15.75
C LEU A 32 1.07 -11.21 -17.24
N TRP A 33 0.58 -10.17 -17.89
CA TRP A 33 0.80 -9.95 -19.31
C TRP A 33 2.28 -9.71 -19.64
N ILE A 34 2.98 -8.88 -18.85
CA ILE A 34 4.41 -8.64 -19.05
C ILE A 34 5.21 -9.93 -18.81
N ALA A 35 4.92 -10.67 -17.75
CA ALA A 35 5.68 -11.88 -17.40
C ALA A 35 5.46 -13.04 -18.38
N ASN A 36 4.20 -13.26 -18.83
CA ASN A 36 3.84 -14.46 -19.61
C ASN A 36 3.73 -14.22 -21.11
N ASP A 37 3.21 -13.07 -21.54
CA ASP A 37 2.99 -12.83 -22.96
C ASP A 37 4.19 -12.12 -23.61
N LEU A 38 4.74 -11.08 -22.95
CA LEU A 38 5.88 -10.34 -23.51
C LEU A 38 7.22 -10.96 -23.12
N GLY A 39 7.37 -11.35 -21.85
CA GLY A 39 8.62 -11.71 -21.23
C GLY A 39 8.84 -13.21 -21.00
N ARG A 40 7.97 -14.07 -21.51
CA ARG A 40 8.07 -15.52 -21.28
C ARG A 40 9.42 -16.09 -21.69
N GLY A 41 10.17 -16.63 -20.71
CA GLY A 41 11.51 -17.19 -20.93
C GLY A 41 12.58 -16.14 -21.26
N ARG A 42 12.31 -14.84 -21.03
CA ARG A 42 13.27 -13.76 -21.26
C ARG A 42 13.87 -13.30 -19.94
N SER A 43 15.19 -13.11 -19.92
CA SER A 43 15.93 -12.64 -18.75
C SER A 43 15.51 -11.25 -18.26
N TRP A 44 15.03 -10.39 -19.15
CA TRP A 44 14.58 -9.04 -18.82
C TRP A 44 13.18 -8.97 -18.17
N ALA A 45 12.41 -10.08 -18.16
CA ALA A 45 11.02 -10.05 -17.65
C ALA A 45 10.90 -9.57 -16.19
N PRO A 46 11.75 -9.99 -15.23
CA PRO A 46 11.67 -9.50 -13.85
C PRO A 46 11.90 -7.98 -13.75
N VAL A 47 12.86 -7.41 -14.49
CA VAL A 47 13.06 -5.96 -14.47
C VAL A 47 11.91 -5.20 -15.11
N ALA A 48 11.28 -5.75 -16.15
CA ALA A 48 10.10 -5.13 -16.77
C ALA A 48 8.88 -5.15 -15.83
N VAL A 49 8.62 -6.23 -15.11
CA VAL A 49 7.58 -6.29 -14.09
C VAL A 49 7.86 -5.29 -12.97
N SER A 50 9.11 -5.22 -12.50
CA SER A 50 9.51 -4.22 -11.48
C SER A 50 9.26 -2.78 -11.95
N GLY A 51 9.40 -2.50 -13.25
CA GLY A 51 9.10 -1.20 -13.86
C GLY A 51 7.66 -0.74 -13.61
N VAL A 52 6.68 -1.65 -13.57
CA VAL A 52 5.28 -1.33 -13.23
C VAL A 52 5.20 -0.81 -11.80
N PHE A 53 5.78 -1.53 -10.84
CA PHE A 53 5.78 -1.11 -9.43
C PHE A 53 6.54 0.18 -9.19
N ILE A 54 7.64 0.40 -9.93
CA ILE A 54 8.36 1.68 -9.89
C ILE A 54 7.45 2.82 -10.37
N ALA A 55 6.75 2.62 -11.48
CA ALA A 55 5.80 3.61 -12.01
C ALA A 55 4.62 3.87 -11.06
N GLU A 56 4.19 2.86 -10.30
CA GLU A 56 3.12 2.96 -9.30
C GLU A 56 3.54 3.77 -8.06
N TYR A 57 4.73 3.49 -7.50
CA TYR A 57 5.13 4.02 -6.19
C TYR A 57 5.97 5.29 -6.25
N VAL A 58 6.62 5.60 -7.39
CA VAL A 58 7.37 6.86 -7.57
C VAL A 58 6.48 8.09 -7.37
N PRO A 59 5.25 8.18 -7.94
CA PRO A 59 4.36 9.31 -7.67
C PRO A 59 3.98 9.44 -6.18
N VAL A 60 3.79 8.33 -5.47
CA VAL A 60 3.50 8.34 -4.03
C VAL A 60 4.63 8.98 -3.24
N ALA A 61 5.89 8.66 -3.60
CA ALA A 61 7.05 9.20 -2.93
C ALA A 61 7.32 10.68 -3.23
N ILE A 62 7.08 11.11 -4.48
CA ILE A 62 7.47 12.45 -4.95
C ILE A 62 6.30 13.43 -4.92
N ILE A 63 5.14 13.02 -5.45
CA ILE A 63 3.97 13.89 -5.62
C ILE A 63 3.09 13.86 -4.37
N GLY A 64 2.96 12.72 -3.70
CA GLY A 64 2.09 12.54 -2.54
C GLY A 64 2.24 13.63 -1.48
N PRO A 65 3.47 13.93 -1.01
CA PRO A 65 3.70 14.98 -0.01
C PRO A 65 3.27 16.39 -0.45
N LEU A 66 3.29 16.66 -1.75
CA LEU A 66 2.95 17.96 -2.33
C LEU A 66 1.45 18.09 -2.63
N ALA A 67 0.80 16.98 -2.97
CA ALA A 67 -0.57 16.97 -3.47
C ALA A 67 -1.58 17.57 -2.48
N GLY A 68 -1.41 17.30 -1.18
CA GLY A 68 -2.28 17.86 -0.13
C GLY A 68 -2.33 19.37 -0.15
N VAL A 69 -1.17 20.04 -0.27
CA VAL A 69 -1.05 21.51 -0.30
C VAL A 69 -1.83 22.13 -1.47
N PHE A 70 -1.83 21.45 -2.62
CA PHE A 70 -2.58 21.93 -3.80
C PHE A 70 -4.08 21.66 -3.66
N VAL A 71 -4.46 20.48 -3.16
CA VAL A 71 -5.86 20.08 -3.01
C VAL A 71 -6.61 20.96 -2.02
N ASP A 72 -5.96 21.44 -0.96
CA ASP A 72 -6.57 22.36 0.01
C ASP A 72 -7.02 23.69 -0.61
N ARG A 73 -6.43 24.06 -1.76
CA ARG A 73 -6.74 25.31 -2.51
C ARG A 73 -7.71 25.09 -3.66
N TRP A 74 -7.89 23.84 -4.08
CA TRP A 74 -8.71 23.48 -5.25
C TRP A 74 -10.10 23.00 -4.84
N SER A 75 -11.04 23.12 -5.76
CA SER A 75 -12.36 22.51 -5.58
C SER A 75 -12.24 20.98 -5.55
N ARG A 76 -12.56 20.38 -4.40
CA ARG A 76 -12.43 18.95 -4.11
C ARG A 76 -13.12 18.10 -5.16
N ARG A 77 -14.40 18.40 -5.44
CA ARG A 77 -15.20 17.71 -6.44
C ARG A 77 -14.63 17.87 -7.86
N LEU A 78 -14.20 19.09 -8.22
CA LEU A 78 -13.66 19.34 -9.56
C LEU A 78 -12.29 18.68 -9.75
N THR A 79 -11.47 18.65 -8.73
CA THR A 79 -10.19 17.90 -8.73
C THR A 79 -10.43 16.42 -9.00
N MET A 80 -11.38 15.79 -8.30
CA MET A 80 -11.74 14.39 -8.51
C MET A 80 -12.27 14.13 -9.93
N LEU A 81 -13.14 15.01 -10.46
CA LEU A 81 -13.64 14.86 -11.82
C LEU A 81 -12.54 15.00 -12.87
N ARG A 82 -11.63 15.95 -12.71
CA ARG A 82 -10.51 16.16 -13.65
C ARG A 82 -9.54 14.99 -13.64
N THR A 83 -9.21 14.49 -12.46
CA THR A 83 -8.31 13.34 -12.32
C THR A 83 -8.94 12.06 -12.87
N ASP A 84 -10.20 11.75 -12.57
CA ASP A 84 -10.90 10.58 -13.13
C ASP A 84 -11.05 10.69 -14.66
N GLY A 85 -11.39 11.88 -15.18
CA GLY A 85 -11.46 12.10 -16.61
C GLY A 85 -10.11 11.89 -17.32
N LEU A 86 -9.01 12.33 -16.71
CA LEU A 86 -7.66 12.12 -17.23
C LEU A 86 -7.24 10.65 -17.14
N ARG A 87 -7.50 9.98 -16.01
CA ARG A 87 -7.24 8.54 -15.81
C ARG A 87 -8.00 7.70 -16.83
N MET A 88 -9.29 7.97 -17.03
CA MET A 88 -10.12 7.34 -18.06
C MET A 88 -9.52 7.51 -19.46
N ALA A 89 -9.09 8.72 -19.84
CA ALA A 89 -8.49 8.99 -21.13
C ALA A 89 -7.16 8.23 -21.31
N LEU A 90 -6.27 8.27 -20.30
CA LEU A 90 -4.98 7.58 -20.32
C LEU A 90 -5.17 6.06 -20.47
N THR A 91 -6.05 5.46 -19.67
CA THR A 91 -6.32 4.03 -19.73
C THR A 91 -7.01 3.63 -21.04
N SER A 92 -7.90 4.47 -21.58
CA SER A 92 -8.49 4.25 -22.90
C SER A 92 -7.43 4.30 -24.03
N CYS A 93 -6.48 5.24 -23.96
CA CYS A 93 -5.34 5.27 -24.89
C CYS A 93 -4.48 4.00 -24.76
N LEU A 94 -4.26 3.51 -23.54
CA LEU A 94 -3.52 2.27 -23.32
C LEU A 94 -4.27 1.08 -23.93
N ALA A 95 -5.60 1.01 -23.77
CA ALA A 95 -6.43 -0.04 -24.39
C ALA A 95 -6.25 -0.07 -25.90
N TRP A 96 -6.17 1.10 -26.53
CA TRP A 96 -5.94 1.21 -27.97
C TRP A 96 -4.51 0.75 -28.36
N VAL A 97 -3.48 1.11 -27.59
CA VAL A 97 -2.08 0.68 -27.85
C VAL A 97 -1.91 -0.83 -27.69
N LEU A 98 -2.60 -1.45 -26.75
CA LEU A 98 -2.52 -2.88 -26.46
C LEU A 98 -3.54 -3.73 -27.24
N ALA A 99 -4.38 -3.11 -28.07
CA ALA A 99 -5.35 -3.84 -28.88
C ALA A 99 -4.63 -4.76 -29.89
N PRO A 100 -5.07 -6.02 -30.05
CA PRO A 100 -4.46 -6.96 -31.00
C PRO A 100 -4.65 -6.55 -32.46
N THR A 101 -5.72 -5.84 -32.73
CA THR A 101 -6.06 -5.27 -34.05
C THR A 101 -6.56 -3.85 -33.85
N VAL A 102 -5.95 -2.89 -34.54
CA VAL A 102 -6.42 -1.51 -34.54
C VAL A 102 -7.44 -1.36 -35.68
N PRO A 103 -8.68 -0.95 -35.39
CA PRO A 103 -9.65 -0.66 -36.44
C PRO A 103 -9.03 0.32 -37.44
N PHE A 104 -9.12 0.03 -38.74
CA PHE A 104 -8.58 0.79 -39.89
C PHE A 104 -7.06 0.71 -40.12
N LEU A 105 -6.22 0.17 -39.22
CA LEU A 105 -4.77 0.08 -39.39
C LEU A 105 -4.25 -1.36 -39.50
N GLY A 106 -5.10 -2.37 -39.34
CA GLY A 106 -4.74 -3.78 -39.44
C GLY A 106 -3.95 -4.30 -38.23
N GLU A 107 -3.12 -5.34 -38.41
CA GLU A 107 -2.31 -5.97 -37.36
C GLU A 107 -1.03 -5.16 -37.03
N LEU A 108 -1.13 -3.86 -36.85
CA LEU A 108 0.00 -3.05 -36.42
C LEU A 108 0.24 -3.24 -34.91
N LYS A 109 1.04 -4.23 -34.56
CA LYS A 109 1.53 -4.36 -33.16
C LYS A 109 2.69 -3.41 -32.96
N PRO A 110 2.57 -2.42 -32.03
CA PRO A 110 3.70 -1.55 -31.72
C PRO A 110 4.92 -2.37 -31.26
N PRO A 111 6.16 -1.91 -31.53
CA PRO A 111 7.35 -2.55 -30.99
C PRO A 111 7.29 -2.71 -29.47
N LEU A 112 7.92 -3.76 -28.92
CA LEU A 112 7.92 -4.07 -27.49
C LEU A 112 8.27 -2.86 -26.60
N GLY A 113 9.27 -2.08 -26.97
CA GLY A 113 9.69 -0.89 -26.22
C GLY A 113 8.59 0.17 -26.14
N TRP A 114 7.78 0.34 -27.19
CA TRP A 114 6.65 1.24 -27.20
C TRP A 114 5.50 0.75 -26.31
N GLN A 115 5.23 -0.55 -26.30
CA GLN A 115 4.20 -1.14 -25.44
C GLN A 115 4.55 -0.97 -23.95
N LEU A 116 5.79 -1.31 -23.57
CA LEU A 116 6.28 -1.13 -22.21
C LEU A 116 6.34 0.36 -21.83
N GLY A 117 6.84 1.21 -22.73
CA GLY A 117 6.86 2.66 -22.51
C GLY A 117 5.47 3.25 -22.28
N ALA A 118 4.47 2.83 -23.06
CA ALA A 118 3.09 3.25 -22.87
C ALA A 118 2.53 2.79 -21.52
N VAL A 119 2.75 1.52 -21.14
CA VAL A 119 2.32 0.98 -19.83
C VAL A 119 2.92 1.79 -18.69
N TYR A 120 4.24 1.97 -18.67
CA TYR A 120 4.91 2.71 -17.58
C TYR A 120 4.45 4.17 -17.52
N THR A 121 4.30 4.82 -18.68
CA THR A 121 3.84 6.21 -18.74
C THR A 121 2.41 6.35 -18.23
N VAL A 122 1.51 5.47 -18.67
CA VAL A 122 0.10 5.50 -18.23
C VAL A 122 -0.01 5.20 -16.75
N VAL A 123 0.66 4.16 -16.23
CA VAL A 123 0.66 3.83 -14.80
C VAL A 123 1.21 4.98 -13.97
N LEU A 124 2.33 5.58 -14.37
CA LEU A 124 2.96 6.70 -13.67
C LEU A 124 2.03 7.93 -13.62
N LEU A 125 1.41 8.29 -14.74
CA LEU A 125 0.49 9.43 -14.82
C LEU A 125 -0.82 9.15 -14.07
N ASP A 126 -1.33 7.93 -14.16
CA ASP A 126 -2.51 7.47 -13.43
C ASP A 126 -2.31 7.59 -11.92
N GLN A 127 -1.22 7.02 -11.40
CA GLN A 127 -0.88 7.11 -9.99
C GLN A 127 -0.56 8.54 -9.55
N SER A 128 -0.01 9.38 -10.44
CA SER A 128 0.15 10.81 -10.18
C SER A 128 -1.19 11.50 -9.98
N CYS A 129 -2.21 11.19 -10.80
CA CYS A 129 -3.57 11.65 -10.60
C CYS A 129 -4.16 11.18 -9.27
N GLY A 130 -3.90 9.92 -8.89
CA GLY A 130 -4.32 9.34 -7.61
C GLY A 130 -3.82 10.13 -6.40
N GLN A 131 -2.61 10.73 -6.46
CA GLN A 131 -2.07 11.53 -5.38
C GLN A 131 -2.89 12.80 -5.10
N PHE A 132 -3.53 13.39 -6.11
CA PHE A 132 -4.46 14.52 -5.93
C PHE A 132 -5.88 14.05 -5.62
N PHE A 133 -6.29 12.93 -6.18
CA PHE A 133 -7.63 12.38 -5.97
C PHE A 133 -7.88 12.00 -4.51
N ASN A 134 -6.96 11.27 -3.87
CA ASN A 134 -7.15 10.72 -2.53
C ASN A 134 -7.37 11.77 -1.44
N PRO A 135 -6.57 12.85 -1.30
CA PRO A 135 -6.84 13.90 -0.33
C PRO A 135 -8.14 14.66 -0.66
N ALA A 136 -8.45 14.90 -1.95
CA ALA A 136 -9.71 15.52 -2.34
C ALA A 136 -10.92 14.66 -1.94
N ARG A 137 -10.84 13.34 -2.09
CA ARG A 137 -11.87 12.37 -1.68
C ARG A 137 -12.09 12.40 -0.17
N LEU A 138 -11.01 12.33 0.63
CA LEU A 138 -11.11 12.37 2.09
C LEU A 138 -11.76 13.66 2.58
N ALA A 139 -11.36 14.79 2.01
CA ALA A 139 -11.93 16.07 2.33
C ALA A 139 -13.41 16.17 1.91
N LEU A 140 -13.78 15.66 0.73
CA LEU A 140 -15.17 15.62 0.26
C LEU A 140 -16.05 14.73 1.17
N ILE A 141 -15.54 13.60 1.67
CA ILE A 141 -16.27 12.76 2.64
C ILE A 141 -16.60 13.60 3.88
N GLY A 142 -15.66 14.38 4.40
CA GLY A 142 -15.89 15.28 5.54
C GLY A 142 -16.97 16.34 5.29
N ASP A 143 -17.16 16.79 4.02
CA ASP A 143 -18.17 17.78 3.67
C ASP A 143 -19.57 17.20 3.48
N ILE A 144 -19.67 15.95 3.03
CA ILE A 144 -20.97 15.32 2.68
C ILE A 144 -21.49 14.39 3.77
N VAL A 145 -20.68 14.06 4.80
CA VAL A 145 -21.03 13.17 5.90
C VAL A 145 -21.00 13.94 7.21
N GLY A 146 -22.04 13.77 8.04
CA GLY A 146 -22.06 14.36 9.38
C GLY A 146 -21.00 13.76 10.31
N PRO A 147 -20.53 14.52 11.34
CA PRO A 147 -19.50 14.04 12.26
C PRO A 147 -19.81 12.69 12.92
N GLU A 148 -21.09 12.44 13.20
CA GLU A 148 -21.59 11.21 13.82
C GLU A 148 -21.45 9.96 12.93
N ASP A 149 -21.50 10.12 11.61
CA ASP A 149 -21.42 9.03 10.63
C ASP A 149 -20.04 8.92 9.97
N LEU A 150 -19.09 9.83 10.25
CA LEU A 150 -17.78 9.90 9.59
C LEU A 150 -16.96 8.61 9.81
N ALA A 151 -16.93 8.11 11.03
CA ALA A 151 -16.23 6.86 11.35
C ALA A 151 -16.80 5.66 10.57
N ARG A 152 -18.11 5.63 10.37
CA ARG A 152 -18.79 4.58 9.59
C ARG A 152 -18.48 4.69 8.10
N ALA A 153 -18.51 5.91 7.56
CA ALA A 153 -18.21 6.17 6.16
C ALA A 153 -16.75 5.78 5.81
N THR A 154 -15.80 6.16 6.65
CA THR A 154 -14.39 5.81 6.47
C THR A 154 -14.15 4.31 6.61
N SER A 155 -14.76 3.65 7.62
CA SER A 155 -14.66 2.20 7.79
C SER A 155 -15.22 1.43 6.59
N LEU A 156 -16.36 1.86 6.04
CA LEU A 156 -16.94 1.23 4.84
C LEU A 156 -16.04 1.41 3.62
N SER A 157 -15.44 2.59 3.45
CA SER A 157 -14.49 2.85 2.36
C SER A 157 -13.23 1.97 2.48
N GLN A 158 -12.67 1.83 3.67
CA GLN A 158 -11.50 0.98 3.92
C GLN A 158 -11.81 -0.51 3.73
N ALA A 159 -12.98 -0.97 4.20
CA ALA A 159 -13.41 -2.36 3.99
C ALA A 159 -13.55 -2.69 2.50
N THR A 160 -14.10 -1.76 1.72
CA THR A 160 -14.24 -1.94 0.27
C THR A 160 -12.90 -1.96 -0.45
N MET A 161 -11.97 -1.08 -0.06
CA MET A 161 -10.61 -1.08 -0.59
C MET A 161 -9.90 -2.41 -0.27
N GLY A 162 -10.01 -2.89 0.98
CA GLY A 162 -9.46 -4.20 1.37
C GLY A 162 -10.06 -5.35 0.56
N LEU A 163 -11.38 -5.32 0.28
CA LEU A 163 -12.03 -6.33 -0.56
C LEU A 163 -11.51 -6.29 -2.01
N SER A 164 -11.28 -5.11 -2.57
CA SER A 164 -10.70 -4.96 -3.91
C SER A 164 -9.31 -5.60 -4.00
N VAL A 165 -8.47 -5.43 -2.99
CA VAL A 165 -7.12 -6.06 -2.92
C VAL A 165 -7.20 -7.58 -2.87
N ILE A 166 -8.24 -8.16 -2.24
CA ILE A 166 -8.44 -9.61 -2.18
C ILE A 166 -8.93 -10.18 -3.50
N VAL A 167 -9.97 -9.56 -4.08
CA VAL A 167 -10.71 -10.12 -5.22
C VAL A 167 -10.07 -9.70 -6.55
N GLY A 168 -9.48 -8.51 -6.60
CA GLY A 168 -8.93 -7.92 -7.83
C GLY A 168 -7.89 -8.79 -8.54
N PRO A 169 -6.84 -9.31 -7.85
CA PRO A 169 -5.82 -10.14 -8.50
C PRO A 169 -6.39 -11.41 -9.12
N ALA A 170 -7.39 -12.05 -8.48
CA ALA A 170 -8.06 -13.22 -9.03
C ALA A 170 -8.85 -12.89 -10.29
N ILE A 171 -9.61 -11.79 -10.28
CA ILE A 171 -10.35 -11.31 -11.45
C ILE A 171 -9.39 -10.91 -12.57
N GLY A 172 -8.30 -10.16 -12.25
CA GLY A 172 -7.28 -9.77 -13.21
C GLY A 172 -6.65 -10.99 -13.91
N SER A 173 -6.31 -12.01 -13.12
CA SER A 173 -5.82 -13.29 -13.65
C SER A 173 -6.83 -13.95 -14.60
N LEU A 174 -8.09 -14.06 -14.18
CA LEU A 174 -9.15 -14.63 -15.01
C LEU A 174 -9.35 -13.87 -16.33
N LEU A 175 -9.32 -12.54 -16.29
CA LEU A 175 -9.48 -11.71 -17.48
C LEU A 175 -8.33 -11.92 -18.46
N VAL A 176 -7.08 -11.90 -17.99
CA VAL A 176 -5.90 -12.06 -18.85
C VAL A 176 -5.89 -13.43 -19.53
N PHE A 177 -6.12 -14.50 -18.77
CA PHE A 177 -6.00 -15.87 -19.31
C PHE A 177 -7.17 -16.27 -20.21
N ASN A 178 -8.37 -15.75 -19.99
CA ASN A 178 -9.55 -16.12 -20.80
C ASN A 178 -9.86 -15.14 -21.93
N PHE A 179 -9.54 -13.85 -21.76
CA PHE A 179 -9.98 -12.79 -22.68
C PHE A 179 -8.83 -11.91 -23.19
N GLY A 180 -7.66 -11.96 -22.52
CA GLY A 180 -6.50 -11.12 -22.83
C GLY A 180 -6.47 -9.80 -22.07
N ILE A 181 -5.30 -9.14 -22.09
CA ILE A 181 -5.00 -7.91 -21.34
C ILE A 181 -5.95 -6.76 -21.66
N GLN A 182 -6.38 -6.64 -22.91
CA GLN A 182 -7.25 -5.56 -23.38
C GLN A 182 -8.54 -5.44 -22.55
N TRP A 183 -9.10 -6.55 -22.09
CA TRP A 183 -10.33 -6.53 -21.31
C TRP A 183 -10.11 -6.00 -19.89
N ALA A 184 -8.95 -6.27 -19.29
CA ALA A 184 -8.59 -5.68 -18.00
C ALA A 184 -8.42 -4.14 -18.11
N VAL A 185 -7.78 -3.68 -19.18
CA VAL A 185 -7.61 -2.24 -19.45
C VAL A 185 -8.94 -1.55 -19.73
N ILE A 186 -9.83 -2.18 -20.52
CA ILE A 186 -11.17 -1.65 -20.79
C ILE A 186 -12.02 -1.61 -19.51
N ALA A 187 -11.96 -2.67 -18.69
CA ALA A 187 -12.71 -2.71 -17.44
C ALA A 187 -12.27 -1.57 -16.50
N ASP A 188 -10.98 -1.26 -16.45
CA ASP A 188 -10.45 -0.18 -15.64
C ASP A 188 -10.83 1.20 -16.20
N ALA A 189 -10.73 1.43 -17.51
CA ALA A 189 -11.21 2.65 -18.16
C ALA A 189 -12.72 2.91 -17.88
N LEU A 190 -13.55 1.84 -17.93
CA LEU A 190 -14.96 1.92 -17.59
C LEU A 190 -15.18 2.19 -16.10
N SER A 191 -14.32 1.67 -15.22
CA SER A 191 -14.39 1.92 -13.78
C SER A 191 -14.22 3.41 -13.46
N PHE A 192 -13.27 4.09 -14.13
CA PHE A 192 -13.11 5.54 -14.04
C PHE A 192 -14.30 6.32 -14.61
N ALA A 193 -14.90 5.83 -15.70
CA ALA A 193 -16.12 6.44 -16.24
C ALA A 193 -17.27 6.37 -15.22
N VAL A 194 -17.45 5.24 -14.54
CA VAL A 194 -18.47 5.09 -13.49
C VAL A 194 -18.16 6.03 -12.31
N SER A 195 -16.90 6.09 -11.85
CA SER A 195 -16.48 7.01 -10.79
C SER A 195 -16.74 8.46 -11.18
N PHE A 196 -16.35 8.87 -12.38
CA PHE A 196 -16.60 10.22 -12.90
C PHE A 196 -18.11 10.56 -12.90
N LEU A 197 -18.96 9.67 -13.41
CA LEU A 197 -20.40 9.88 -13.47
C LEU A 197 -21.03 9.98 -12.09
N THR A 198 -20.65 9.10 -11.16
CA THR A 198 -21.18 9.13 -9.79
C THR A 198 -20.77 10.40 -9.06
N ILE A 199 -19.51 10.86 -9.19
CA ILE A 199 -19.02 12.12 -8.63
C ILE A 199 -19.72 13.32 -9.28
N ALA A 200 -19.98 13.29 -10.58
CA ALA A 200 -20.73 14.34 -11.28
C ALA A 200 -22.16 14.49 -10.76
N MET A 201 -22.78 13.41 -10.25
CA MET A 201 -24.12 13.43 -9.65
C MET A 201 -24.15 13.91 -8.19
N ILE A 202 -22.99 14.06 -7.51
CA ILE A 202 -22.92 14.54 -6.14
C ILE A 202 -23.24 16.04 -6.11
N ARG A 203 -24.15 16.41 -5.21
CA ARG A 203 -24.42 17.81 -4.87
C ARG A 203 -23.58 18.18 -3.67
N ALA A 204 -22.38 18.71 -3.91
CA ALA A 204 -21.50 19.17 -2.84
C ALA A 204 -21.98 20.55 -2.33
N PRO A 205 -21.87 20.84 -1.03
CA PRO A 205 -22.03 22.18 -0.49
C PRO A 205 -21.01 23.14 -1.13
N VAL A 206 -21.32 24.44 -1.15
CA VAL A 206 -20.38 25.46 -1.60
C VAL A 206 -19.18 25.48 -0.65
N GLU A 207 -18.00 25.22 -1.20
CA GLU A 207 -16.74 25.15 -0.44
C GLU A 207 -16.44 26.53 0.17
N LYS A 208 -16.29 26.59 1.49
CA LYS A 208 -15.65 27.72 2.16
C LYS A 208 -14.14 27.55 1.97
N ARG A 209 -13.57 28.45 1.18
CA ARG A 209 -12.12 28.52 0.97
C ARG A 209 -11.45 28.79 2.33
N GLN A 210 -10.73 27.83 2.88
CA GLN A 210 -9.86 28.08 4.01
C GLN A 210 -8.58 28.74 3.50
N GLU A 211 -8.30 29.93 3.98
CA GLU A 211 -6.98 30.56 3.84
C GLU A 211 -6.02 29.76 4.72
N SER A 212 -5.25 28.87 4.13
CA SER A 212 -4.18 28.19 4.85
C SER A 212 -2.97 29.10 4.93
N ASP A 213 -2.46 29.34 6.14
CA ASP A 213 -1.20 30.01 6.39
C ASP A 213 -0.07 29.35 5.61
N HIS A 214 0.78 30.18 4.98
CA HIS A 214 1.89 29.79 4.15
C HIS A 214 3.03 29.17 4.98
N ILE A 215 2.90 27.90 5.37
CA ILE A 215 4.04 27.17 5.92
C ILE A 215 4.79 26.54 4.75
N SER A 216 6.11 26.78 4.65
CA SER A 216 6.94 26.22 3.60
C SER A 216 7.09 24.71 3.81
N PHE A 217 6.68 23.90 2.83
CA PHE A 217 6.83 22.43 2.84
C PHE A 217 8.24 21.99 3.26
N SER A 218 9.28 22.70 2.80
CA SER A 218 10.67 22.39 3.14
C SER A 218 10.99 22.56 4.63
N GLN A 219 10.33 23.52 5.30
CA GLN A 219 10.50 23.75 6.74
C GLN A 219 9.79 22.67 7.54
N ASP A 220 8.56 22.28 7.13
CA ASP A 220 7.80 21.22 7.78
C ASP A 220 8.48 19.87 7.61
N PHE A 221 9.02 19.57 6.42
CA PHE A 221 9.77 18.35 6.16
C PHE A 221 11.04 18.27 7.02
N ARG A 222 11.80 19.37 7.11
CA ARG A 222 13.01 19.44 7.98
C ARG A 222 12.66 19.25 9.44
N ALA A 223 11.60 19.91 9.92
CA ALA A 223 11.14 19.79 11.29
C ALA A 223 10.71 18.34 11.60
N GLY A 224 9.94 17.71 10.70
CA GLY A 224 9.56 16.30 10.80
C GLY A 224 10.78 15.36 10.86
N LEU A 225 11.77 15.60 9.99
CA LEU A 225 13.01 14.82 9.96
C LEU A 225 13.83 14.99 11.25
N GLN A 226 13.94 16.20 11.78
CA GLN A 226 14.64 16.46 13.06
C GLN A 226 13.96 15.73 14.23
N VAL A 227 12.63 15.80 14.34
CA VAL A 227 11.87 15.09 15.38
C VAL A 227 12.05 13.58 15.23
N LEU A 228 11.99 13.05 14.01
CA LEU A 228 12.14 11.64 13.72
C LEU A 228 13.54 11.13 14.09
N LEU A 229 14.60 11.86 13.70
CA LEU A 229 15.98 11.49 13.98
C LEU A 229 16.36 11.70 15.46
N GLY A 230 15.67 12.58 16.16
CA GLY A 230 15.88 12.87 17.58
C GLY A 230 15.29 11.83 18.55
N SER A 231 14.40 10.94 18.06
CA SER A 231 13.71 9.95 18.90
C SER A 231 14.07 8.52 18.51
N ARG A 232 14.65 7.75 19.44
CA ARG A 232 14.95 6.33 19.23
C ARG A 232 13.72 5.51 18.87
N GLY A 233 12.57 5.80 19.49
CA GLY A 233 11.31 5.14 19.19
C GLY A 233 10.82 5.41 17.77
N LEU A 234 10.90 6.66 17.29
CA LEU A 234 10.56 7.02 15.93
C LEU A 234 11.53 6.45 14.89
N LEU A 235 12.82 6.35 15.23
CA LEU A 235 13.81 5.65 14.41
C LEU A 235 13.49 4.16 14.26
N ALA A 236 13.03 3.52 15.34
CA ALA A 236 12.57 2.12 15.26
C ALA A 236 11.34 1.96 14.37
N VAL A 237 10.38 2.89 14.45
CA VAL A 237 9.20 2.92 13.59
C VAL A 237 9.62 3.11 12.12
N LEU A 238 10.51 4.06 11.84
CA LEU A 238 11.06 4.27 10.50
C LEU A 238 11.72 3.00 9.96
N LEU A 239 12.64 2.41 10.75
CA LEU A 239 13.36 1.20 10.35
C LEU A 239 12.40 0.04 10.06
N ALA A 240 11.42 -0.22 10.93
CA ALA A 240 10.42 -1.25 10.72
C ALA A 240 9.58 -1.00 9.46
N SER A 241 9.20 0.25 9.21
CA SER A 241 8.48 0.65 7.99
C SER A 241 9.31 0.43 6.73
N LEU A 242 10.59 0.85 6.73
CA LEU A 242 11.50 0.65 5.61
C LEU A 242 11.70 -0.84 5.29
N LEU A 243 11.93 -1.67 6.32
CA LEU A 243 12.10 -3.11 6.17
C LEU A 243 10.82 -3.78 5.63
N SER A 244 9.67 -3.42 6.20
CA SER A 244 8.36 -3.94 5.78
C SER A 244 8.03 -3.56 4.34
N MET A 245 8.26 -2.30 3.95
CA MET A 245 8.03 -1.81 2.59
C MET A 245 9.04 -2.41 1.59
N SER A 246 10.28 -2.66 2.00
CA SER A 246 11.25 -3.38 1.16
C SER A 246 10.83 -4.81 0.89
N ALA A 247 10.35 -5.54 1.90
CA ALA A 247 9.83 -6.89 1.72
C ALA A 247 8.61 -6.90 0.78
N PHE A 248 7.70 -5.93 0.93
CA PHE A 248 6.53 -5.77 0.09
C PHE A 248 6.90 -5.46 -1.37
N GLY A 249 7.85 -4.54 -1.61
CA GLY A 249 8.34 -4.20 -2.95
C GLY A 249 8.98 -5.39 -3.66
N ALA A 250 9.82 -6.16 -2.95
CA ALA A 250 10.43 -7.39 -3.47
C ALA A 250 9.38 -8.44 -3.83
N LEU A 251 8.40 -8.65 -2.92
CA LEU A 251 7.33 -9.63 -3.15
C LEU A 251 6.52 -9.27 -4.38
N ASN A 252 6.07 -8.02 -4.51
CA ASN A 252 5.29 -7.59 -5.67
C ASN A 252 6.06 -7.75 -6.99
N ALA A 253 7.35 -7.37 -7.02
CA ALA A 253 8.18 -7.47 -8.21
C ALA A 253 8.42 -8.92 -8.67
N LEU A 254 8.54 -9.86 -7.74
CA LEU A 254 8.96 -11.23 -8.02
C LEU A 254 7.88 -12.30 -7.79
N ALA A 255 6.69 -11.95 -7.31
CA ALA A 255 5.65 -12.94 -6.96
C ALA A 255 5.26 -13.84 -8.13
N ILE A 256 5.15 -13.31 -9.36
CA ILE A 256 4.83 -14.12 -10.54
C ILE A 256 5.96 -15.09 -10.87
N PHE A 257 7.22 -14.65 -10.77
CA PHE A 257 8.39 -15.49 -11.01
C PHE A 257 8.58 -16.52 -9.90
N PHE A 258 8.19 -16.20 -8.65
CA PHE A 258 8.13 -17.18 -7.58
C PHE A 258 7.13 -18.31 -7.89
N VAL A 259 5.96 -17.98 -8.45
CA VAL A 259 4.97 -18.96 -8.88
C VAL A 259 5.50 -19.84 -10.00
N THR A 260 6.14 -19.27 -11.04
CA THR A 260 6.59 -20.01 -12.22
C THR A 260 7.89 -20.75 -12.01
N ASP A 261 8.88 -20.12 -11.37
CA ASP A 261 10.25 -20.60 -11.35
C ASP A 261 10.59 -21.41 -10.08
N ASN A 262 9.97 -21.04 -8.92
CA ASN A 262 10.20 -21.76 -7.66
C ASN A 262 9.14 -22.83 -7.40
N LEU A 263 7.84 -22.48 -7.57
CA LEU A 263 6.77 -23.44 -7.35
C LEU A 263 6.52 -24.33 -8.56
N HIS A 264 7.14 -24.04 -9.72
CA HIS A 264 6.90 -24.71 -11.00
C HIS A 264 5.41 -24.85 -11.31
N ALA A 265 4.63 -23.83 -10.94
CA ALA A 265 3.20 -23.81 -11.04
C ALA A 265 2.73 -22.99 -12.25
N GLN A 266 1.47 -23.16 -12.60
CA GLN A 266 0.88 -22.39 -13.68
C GLN A 266 0.74 -20.91 -13.26
N PRO A 267 0.99 -19.95 -14.18
CA PRO A 267 0.92 -18.51 -13.90
C PRO A 267 -0.45 -18.04 -13.40
N ASN A 268 -1.54 -18.78 -13.70
CA ASN A 268 -2.88 -18.49 -13.22
C ASN A 268 -3.02 -18.54 -11.68
N LEU A 269 -2.08 -19.20 -10.97
CA LEU A 269 -2.04 -19.21 -9.51
C LEU A 269 -1.57 -17.88 -8.90
N TYR A 270 -1.06 -16.94 -9.70
CA TYR A 270 -0.69 -15.61 -9.23
C TYR A 270 -1.88 -14.85 -8.62
N GLY A 271 -3.04 -14.88 -9.29
CA GLY A 271 -4.26 -14.25 -8.77
C GLY A 271 -4.71 -14.82 -7.41
N PRO A 272 -4.93 -16.14 -7.29
CA PRO A 272 -5.21 -16.79 -6.01
C PRO A 272 -4.17 -16.52 -4.92
N LEU A 273 -2.89 -16.44 -5.28
CA LEU A 273 -1.82 -16.12 -4.32
C LEU A 273 -1.97 -14.71 -3.76
N GLY A 274 -2.29 -13.70 -4.59
CA GLY A 274 -2.62 -12.35 -4.16
C GLY A 274 -3.86 -12.30 -3.26
N THR A 275 -4.89 -13.08 -3.58
CA THR A 275 -6.10 -13.22 -2.74
C THR A 275 -5.75 -13.76 -1.34
N VAL A 276 -4.91 -14.80 -1.25
CA VAL A 276 -4.51 -15.38 0.03
C VAL A 276 -3.64 -14.41 0.84
N LEU A 277 -2.77 -13.64 0.20
CA LEU A 277 -2.02 -12.54 0.83
C LEU A 277 -2.97 -11.53 1.48
N GLY A 278 -4.00 -11.09 0.75
CA GLY A 278 -5.01 -10.16 1.23
C GLY A 278 -5.85 -10.72 2.39
N LEU A 279 -6.26 -11.99 2.32
CA LEU A 279 -6.95 -12.67 3.42
C LEU A 279 -6.06 -12.74 4.67
N GLY A 280 -4.77 -13.03 4.48
CA GLY A 280 -3.77 -12.98 5.56
C GLY A 280 -3.69 -11.59 6.19
N ALA A 281 -3.69 -10.53 5.38
CA ALA A 281 -3.65 -9.15 5.87
C ALA A 281 -4.90 -8.83 6.73
N ILE A 282 -6.10 -9.24 6.32
CA ILE A 282 -7.31 -9.04 7.16
C ILE A 282 -7.19 -9.79 8.49
N ALA A 283 -6.85 -11.07 8.44
CA ALA A 283 -6.69 -11.86 9.66
C ALA A 283 -5.61 -11.28 10.58
N GLY A 284 -4.49 -10.87 9.97
CA GLY A 284 -3.38 -10.23 10.68
C GLY A 284 -3.76 -8.92 11.35
N ALA A 285 -4.55 -8.05 10.69
CA ALA A 285 -5.02 -6.80 11.26
C ALA A 285 -5.90 -7.03 12.51
N LEU A 286 -6.83 -8.01 12.43
CA LEU A 286 -7.70 -8.37 13.56
C LEU A 286 -6.88 -8.93 14.73
N ILE A 287 -5.97 -9.85 14.45
CA ILE A 287 -5.12 -10.48 15.47
C ILE A 287 -4.16 -9.45 16.08
N ALA A 288 -3.53 -8.59 15.26
CA ALA A 288 -2.61 -7.55 15.71
C ALA A 288 -3.30 -6.56 16.64
N GLY A 289 -4.55 -6.15 16.35
CA GLY A 289 -5.35 -5.30 17.23
C GLY A 289 -5.59 -5.91 18.60
N LEU A 290 -5.90 -7.22 18.65
CA LEU A 290 -6.08 -7.96 19.92
C LEU A 290 -4.76 -8.12 20.69
N ILE A 291 -3.68 -8.39 19.98
CA ILE A 291 -2.34 -8.56 20.56
C ILE A 291 -1.79 -7.23 21.07
N ALA A 292 -2.01 -6.13 20.35
CA ALA A 292 -1.58 -4.78 20.74
C ALA A 292 -2.06 -4.41 22.14
N ASN A 293 -3.30 -4.76 22.49
CA ASN A 293 -3.89 -4.49 23.80
C ASN A 293 -3.24 -5.30 24.93
N ARG A 294 -2.65 -6.47 24.63
CA ARG A 294 -2.06 -7.37 25.63
C ARG A 294 -0.54 -7.19 25.75
N LEU A 295 0.16 -7.08 24.65
CA LEU A 295 1.63 -7.05 24.60
C LEU A 295 2.19 -5.62 24.54
N GLY A 296 1.38 -4.63 24.20
CA GLY A 296 1.82 -3.27 23.89
C GLY A 296 2.32 -3.12 22.44
N LEU A 297 2.28 -1.88 21.94
CA LEU A 297 2.58 -1.55 20.55
C LEU A 297 4.06 -1.74 20.21
N ALA A 298 4.97 -1.46 21.14
CA ALA A 298 6.41 -1.60 20.93
C ALA A 298 6.79 -3.07 20.71
N ARG A 299 6.22 -3.97 21.53
CA ARG A 299 6.44 -5.43 21.38
C ARG A 299 5.80 -5.96 20.12
N LEU A 300 4.60 -5.47 19.76
CA LEU A 300 3.96 -5.84 18.51
C LEU A 300 4.83 -5.47 17.32
N LEU A 301 5.38 -4.23 17.26
CA LEU A 301 6.18 -3.75 16.15
C LEU A 301 7.38 -4.66 15.86
N TRP A 302 8.23 -4.91 16.87
CA TRP A 302 9.43 -5.72 16.65
C TRP A 302 9.11 -7.20 16.39
N SER A 303 8.12 -7.79 17.08
CA SER A 303 7.76 -9.19 16.89
C SER A 303 7.10 -9.43 15.53
N ALA A 304 6.25 -8.50 15.06
CA ALA A 304 5.68 -8.56 13.71
C ALA A 304 6.76 -8.40 12.62
N THR A 305 7.73 -7.48 12.81
CA THR A 305 8.86 -7.32 11.89
C THR A 305 9.73 -8.58 11.87
N PHE A 306 10.01 -9.19 13.02
CA PHE A 306 10.73 -10.46 13.10
C PHE A 306 9.98 -11.58 12.39
N ALA A 307 8.68 -11.73 12.66
CA ALA A 307 7.83 -12.73 12.03
C ALA A 307 7.74 -12.52 10.51
N LEU A 308 7.69 -11.27 10.02
CA LEU A 308 7.72 -10.96 8.60
C LEU A 308 9.03 -11.43 7.94
N GLY A 309 10.18 -11.15 8.57
CA GLY A 309 11.47 -11.64 8.07
C GLY A 309 11.55 -13.16 8.03
N LEU A 310 11.09 -13.83 9.10
CA LEU A 310 11.07 -15.29 9.20
C LEU A 310 10.13 -15.92 8.16
N THR A 311 8.90 -15.42 8.04
CA THR A 311 7.93 -15.97 7.07
C THR A 311 8.37 -15.73 5.63
N THR A 312 9.01 -14.61 5.31
CA THR A 312 9.60 -14.34 3.99
C THR A 312 10.76 -15.29 3.70
N LEU A 313 11.62 -15.55 4.67
CA LEU A 313 12.74 -16.50 4.54
C LEU A 313 12.26 -17.93 4.34
N LEU A 314 11.22 -18.35 5.09
CA LEU A 314 10.60 -19.65 4.91
C LEU A 314 9.91 -19.77 3.54
N LEU A 315 9.20 -18.72 3.12
CA LEU A 315 8.55 -18.66 1.81
C LEU A 315 9.56 -18.86 0.67
N ALA A 316 10.72 -18.24 0.76
CA ALA A 316 11.79 -18.37 -0.23
C ALA A 316 12.19 -19.82 -0.48
N ARG A 317 11.99 -20.72 0.49
CA ARG A 317 12.39 -22.15 0.41
C ARG A 317 11.26 -23.06 -0.05
N MET A 318 10.10 -22.53 -0.36
CA MET A 318 8.97 -23.35 -0.83
C MET A 318 9.11 -23.69 -2.31
N THR A 319 8.92 -24.96 -2.61
CA THR A 319 8.96 -25.52 -3.98
C THR A 319 7.61 -26.13 -4.39
N SER A 320 6.62 -26.06 -3.51
CA SER A 320 5.28 -26.57 -3.78
C SER A 320 4.21 -25.55 -3.38
N ALA A 321 3.10 -25.51 -4.13
CA ALA A 321 2.06 -24.50 -3.99
C ALA A 321 1.35 -24.56 -2.62
N GLY A 322 1.02 -25.73 -2.10
CA GLY A 322 0.25 -25.86 -0.85
C GLY A 322 0.88 -25.15 0.35
N PRO A 323 2.10 -25.50 0.77
CA PRO A 323 2.80 -24.80 1.85
C PRO A 323 3.09 -23.32 1.53
N ALA A 324 3.34 -22.97 0.25
CA ALA A 324 3.56 -21.61 -0.17
C ALA A 324 2.32 -20.72 0.09
N PHE A 325 1.11 -21.23 -0.17
CA PHE A 325 -0.14 -20.52 0.14
C PHE A 325 -0.30 -20.24 1.64
N ALA A 326 0.04 -21.20 2.50
CA ALA A 326 0.01 -20.98 3.95
C ALA A 326 1.02 -19.91 4.39
N LEU A 327 2.23 -19.92 3.82
CA LEU A 327 3.26 -18.92 4.15
C LEU A 327 2.92 -17.53 3.58
N ILE A 328 2.36 -17.43 2.39
CA ILE A 328 1.88 -16.14 1.84
C ILE A 328 0.76 -15.54 2.71
N PHE A 329 -0.14 -16.35 3.24
CA PHE A 329 -1.12 -15.91 4.23
C PHE A 329 -0.42 -15.31 5.45
N LEU A 330 0.60 -15.98 5.98
CA LEU A 330 1.37 -15.49 7.13
C LEU A 330 2.19 -14.24 6.79
N VAL A 331 2.75 -14.13 5.57
CA VAL A 331 3.43 -12.90 5.11
C VAL A 331 2.46 -11.73 5.10
N GLY A 332 1.26 -11.90 4.54
CA GLY A 332 0.21 -10.87 4.57
C GLY A 332 -0.17 -10.47 5.98
N ALA A 333 -0.36 -11.47 6.88
CA ALA A 333 -0.71 -11.23 8.28
C ALA A 333 0.37 -10.48 9.04
N THR A 334 1.63 -10.84 8.87
CA THR A 334 2.76 -10.21 9.56
C THR A 334 3.07 -8.82 8.99
N TRP A 335 2.96 -8.64 7.66
CA TRP A 335 3.13 -7.36 7.01
C TRP A 335 2.14 -6.31 7.53
N ILE A 336 0.85 -6.66 7.58
CA ILE A 336 -0.16 -5.72 8.10
C ILE A 336 -0.02 -5.49 9.60
N ALA A 337 0.44 -6.49 10.38
CA ALA A 337 0.67 -6.33 11.81
C ALA A 337 1.75 -5.27 12.12
N VAL A 338 2.79 -5.16 11.28
CA VAL A 338 3.75 -4.05 11.36
C VAL A 338 3.04 -2.72 11.16
N ASN A 339 2.21 -2.60 10.11
CA ASN A 339 1.49 -1.35 9.78
C ASN A 339 0.50 -0.95 10.87
N VAL A 340 -0.22 -1.91 11.49
CA VAL A 340 -1.14 -1.66 12.62
C VAL A 340 -0.43 -1.06 13.83
N ALA A 341 0.85 -1.36 14.04
CA ALA A 341 1.63 -0.80 15.14
C ALA A 341 2.20 0.61 14.83
N VAL A 342 2.46 0.92 13.56
CA VAL A 342 3.16 2.15 13.12
C VAL A 342 2.38 3.41 13.47
N GLU A 343 1.13 3.54 13.01
CA GLU A 343 0.34 4.77 13.20
C GLU A 343 0.12 5.12 14.68
N PRO A 344 -0.33 4.20 15.56
CA PRO A 344 -0.50 4.50 16.97
C PRO A 344 0.81 4.83 17.68
N LEU A 345 1.95 4.22 17.25
CA LEU A 345 3.26 4.56 17.82
C LEU A 345 3.68 5.98 17.41
N VAL A 346 3.49 6.37 16.17
CA VAL A 346 3.74 7.76 15.73
C VAL A 346 2.93 8.74 16.57
N LEU A 347 1.63 8.46 16.78
CA LEU A 347 0.75 9.33 17.58
C LEU A 347 1.17 9.40 19.05
N ARG A 348 1.71 8.33 19.63
CA ARG A 348 2.17 8.29 21.03
C ARG A 348 3.53 8.94 21.23
N LEU A 349 4.43 8.80 20.25
CA LEU A 349 5.83 9.24 20.36
C LEU A 349 6.04 10.67 19.86
N THR A 350 5.01 11.29 19.26
CA THR A 350 5.11 12.60 18.62
C THR A 350 4.08 13.57 19.20
N ALA A 351 4.50 14.79 19.52
CA ALA A 351 3.56 15.85 19.91
C ALA A 351 2.57 16.12 18.75
N ARG A 352 1.30 16.40 19.08
CA ARG A 352 0.21 16.53 18.10
C ARG A 352 0.52 17.44 16.92
N GLU A 353 1.24 18.53 17.16
CA GLU A 353 1.65 19.52 16.15
C GLU A 353 2.68 19.00 15.13
N PHE A 354 3.45 17.94 15.48
CA PHE A 354 4.48 17.33 14.63
C PHE A 354 4.05 16.04 13.94
N VAL A 355 2.88 15.48 14.28
CA VAL A 355 2.41 14.19 13.71
C VAL A 355 2.36 14.25 12.18
N GLY A 356 1.74 15.30 11.61
CA GLY A 356 1.68 15.48 10.17
C GLY A 356 3.06 15.60 9.52
N ARG A 357 4.00 16.31 10.18
CA ARG A 357 5.38 16.51 9.70
C ARG A 357 6.19 15.21 9.72
N VAL A 358 6.04 14.40 10.76
CA VAL A 358 6.68 13.07 10.85
C VAL A 358 6.11 12.12 9.80
N THR A 359 4.78 12.08 9.62
CA THR A 359 4.13 11.25 8.61
C THR A 359 4.52 11.67 7.18
N ALA A 360 4.72 12.98 6.93
CA ALA A 360 5.20 13.50 5.66
C ALA A 360 6.64 13.06 5.31
N VAL A 361 7.40 12.54 6.27
CA VAL A 361 8.72 11.90 6.06
C VAL A 361 8.57 10.39 5.95
N LEU A 362 7.78 9.76 6.83
CA LEU A 362 7.66 8.29 6.90
C LEU A 362 7.06 7.69 5.63
N THR A 363 5.99 8.28 5.10
CA THR A 363 5.28 7.74 3.94
C THR A 363 6.15 7.73 2.67
N PRO A 364 6.80 8.84 2.26
CA PRO A 364 7.70 8.83 1.12
C PRO A 364 8.92 7.91 1.31
N ALA A 365 9.48 7.87 2.53
CA ALA A 365 10.60 7.00 2.83
C ALA A 365 10.24 5.52 2.64
N GLY A 366 9.07 5.09 3.12
CA GLY A 366 8.55 3.73 2.91
C GLY A 366 8.32 3.43 1.42
N SER A 367 7.70 4.35 0.68
CA SER A 367 7.47 4.20 -0.76
C SER A 367 8.79 4.09 -1.55
N LEU A 368 9.80 4.91 -1.21
CA LEU A 368 11.14 4.81 -1.81
C LEU A 368 11.81 3.48 -1.48
N ALA A 369 11.67 2.96 -0.26
CA ALA A 369 12.20 1.65 0.11
C ALA A 369 11.56 0.53 -0.73
N SER A 370 10.23 0.60 -0.97
CA SER A 370 9.52 -0.32 -1.85
C SER A 370 10.01 -0.24 -3.30
N VAL A 371 10.15 0.97 -3.85
CA VAL A 371 10.68 1.23 -5.21
C VAL A 371 12.09 0.67 -5.36
N LEU A 372 12.99 1.01 -4.43
CA LEU A 372 14.37 0.54 -4.46
C LEU A 372 14.46 -0.97 -4.35
N SER A 373 13.67 -1.58 -3.47
CA SER A 373 13.63 -3.03 -3.33
C SER A 373 13.09 -3.71 -4.59
N ALA A 374 12.03 -3.20 -5.20
CA ALA A 374 11.49 -3.72 -6.45
C ALA A 374 12.50 -3.57 -7.61
N ALA A 375 13.17 -2.41 -7.71
CA ALA A 375 14.19 -2.17 -8.72
C ALA A 375 15.39 -3.11 -8.56
N LEU A 376 15.88 -3.30 -7.33
CA LEU A 376 16.94 -4.24 -7.03
C LEU A 376 16.52 -5.69 -7.29
N ALA A 377 15.30 -6.06 -6.91
CA ALA A 377 14.74 -7.39 -7.16
C ALA A 377 14.73 -7.72 -8.65
N GLY A 378 14.13 -6.85 -9.45
CA GLY A 378 14.06 -7.05 -10.90
C GLY A 378 15.42 -7.02 -11.57
N SER A 379 16.28 -6.04 -11.25
CA SER A 379 17.59 -5.91 -11.89
C SER A 379 18.54 -7.06 -11.51
N LEU A 380 18.65 -7.43 -10.24
CA LEU A 380 19.54 -8.50 -9.80
C LEU A 380 19.11 -9.87 -10.33
N VAL A 381 17.80 -10.15 -10.32
CA VAL A 381 17.26 -11.42 -10.85
C VAL A 381 17.42 -11.50 -12.37
N SER A 382 17.29 -10.36 -13.07
CA SER A 382 17.46 -10.31 -14.54
C SER A 382 18.91 -10.36 -15.00
N THR A 383 19.90 -10.00 -14.15
CA THR A 383 21.31 -9.85 -14.53
C THR A 383 22.21 -10.78 -13.71
N VAL A 384 22.57 -10.36 -12.51
CA VAL A 384 23.59 -11.03 -11.66
C VAL A 384 23.16 -12.43 -11.25
N LEU A 385 21.88 -12.60 -10.88
CA LEU A 385 21.34 -13.88 -10.41
C LEU A 385 20.75 -14.73 -11.54
N HIS A 386 20.65 -14.23 -12.77
CA HIS A 386 19.94 -14.92 -13.86
C HIS A 386 20.39 -16.37 -14.04
N ASP A 387 21.69 -16.60 -14.08
CA ASP A 387 22.26 -17.96 -14.24
C ASP A 387 22.72 -18.58 -12.92
N PHE A 388 22.40 -17.93 -11.80
CA PHE A 388 22.83 -18.40 -10.50
C PHE A 388 22.08 -19.69 -10.12
N ARG A 389 22.82 -20.77 -10.01
CA ARG A 389 22.36 -22.09 -9.52
C ARG A 389 23.38 -22.59 -8.50
N GLY A 390 23.22 -22.11 -7.25
CA GLY A 390 24.08 -22.50 -6.14
C GLY A 390 23.52 -23.69 -5.36
N ARG A 391 24.40 -24.41 -4.66
CA ARG A 391 24.01 -25.34 -3.60
C ARG A 391 24.74 -24.96 -2.33
N VAL A 392 23.99 -24.61 -1.29
CA VAL A 392 24.53 -24.26 0.03
C VAL A 392 23.89 -25.22 1.04
N LEU A 393 24.69 -25.95 1.82
CA LEU A 393 24.22 -26.93 2.81
C LEU A 393 23.25 -27.96 2.21
N GLY A 394 23.47 -28.38 0.95
CA GLY A 394 22.60 -29.35 0.27
C GLY A 394 21.29 -28.76 -0.32
N LEU A 395 20.98 -27.51 -0.05
CA LEU A 395 19.82 -26.80 -0.58
C LEU A 395 20.17 -26.14 -1.92
N ALA A 396 19.33 -26.34 -2.94
CA ALA A 396 19.46 -25.64 -4.21
C ALA A 396 18.93 -24.21 -4.09
N PHE A 397 19.63 -23.26 -4.72
CA PHE A 397 19.28 -21.85 -4.79
C PHE A 397 19.19 -21.42 -6.24
N GLY A 398 18.06 -20.82 -6.60
CA GLY A 398 17.83 -20.12 -7.87
C GLY A 398 17.81 -18.60 -7.68
N PRO A 399 17.53 -17.85 -8.76
CA PRO A 399 17.54 -16.38 -8.73
C PRO A 399 16.54 -15.76 -7.75
N VAL A 400 15.28 -16.20 -7.80
CA VAL A 400 14.17 -15.62 -7.05
C VAL A 400 14.26 -15.96 -5.57
N ASP A 401 14.49 -17.23 -5.23
CA ASP A 401 14.62 -17.68 -3.84
C ASP A 401 15.86 -17.10 -3.16
N THR A 402 16.97 -16.92 -3.88
CA THR A 402 18.15 -16.22 -3.37
C THR A 402 17.83 -14.77 -2.97
N PHE A 403 17.09 -14.05 -3.81
CA PHE A 403 16.68 -12.68 -3.49
C PHE A 403 15.74 -12.65 -2.29
N PHE A 404 14.73 -13.53 -2.25
CA PHE A 404 13.82 -13.60 -1.10
C PHE A 404 14.51 -14.04 0.20
N CYS A 405 15.49 -14.91 0.14
CA CYS A 405 16.33 -15.23 1.30
C CYS A 405 17.10 -14.00 1.78
N GLY A 406 17.68 -13.22 0.86
CA GLY A 406 18.41 -12.00 1.19
C GLY A 406 17.53 -10.95 1.88
N ILE A 407 16.35 -10.67 1.32
CA ILE A 407 15.42 -9.69 1.90
C ILE A 407 14.83 -10.19 3.23
N GLY A 408 14.48 -11.48 3.33
CA GLY A 408 14.01 -12.09 4.56
C GLY A 408 15.05 -12.02 5.68
N ALA A 409 16.32 -12.31 5.37
CA ALA A 409 17.43 -12.18 6.30
C ALA A 409 17.66 -10.72 6.72
N LEU A 410 17.59 -9.77 5.77
CA LEU A 410 17.70 -8.33 6.06
C LEU A 410 16.61 -7.87 7.04
N VAL A 411 15.35 -8.26 6.79
CA VAL A 411 14.22 -7.90 7.67
C VAL A 411 14.37 -8.54 9.04
N LEU A 412 14.81 -9.80 9.10
CA LEU A 412 15.02 -10.53 10.33
C LEU A 412 16.14 -9.91 11.18
N LEU A 413 17.29 -9.61 10.57
CA LEU A 413 18.41 -8.93 11.27
C LEU A 413 18.02 -7.51 11.68
N GLY A 414 17.33 -6.77 10.79
CA GLY A 414 16.84 -5.43 11.09
C GLY A 414 15.81 -5.41 12.23
N SER A 415 15.00 -6.46 12.40
CA SER A 415 14.09 -6.58 13.53
C SER A 415 14.79 -6.59 14.90
N VAL A 416 16.00 -7.10 14.94
CA VAL A 416 16.84 -7.04 16.16
C VAL A 416 17.22 -5.59 16.49
N ALA A 417 17.57 -4.79 15.47
CA ALA A 417 17.83 -3.36 15.67
C ALA A 417 16.57 -2.61 16.12
N VAL A 418 15.39 -2.93 15.52
CA VAL A 418 14.10 -2.39 15.97
C VAL A 418 13.85 -2.71 17.45
N ARG A 419 14.13 -3.94 17.88
CA ARG A 419 14.00 -4.33 19.30
C ARG A 419 14.90 -3.49 20.22
N PHE A 420 16.17 -3.31 19.85
CA PHE A 420 17.10 -2.49 20.65
C PHE A 420 16.69 -1.03 20.73
N LEU A 421 16.23 -0.44 19.61
CA LEU A 421 15.75 0.95 19.57
C LEU A 421 14.46 1.14 20.40
N MET A 422 13.61 0.11 20.50
CA MET A 422 12.38 0.13 21.30
C MET A 422 12.56 -0.24 22.76
N HIS A 423 13.76 -0.68 23.18
CA HIS A 423 13.98 -1.15 24.56
C HIS A 423 13.66 -0.06 25.60
N ASP A 424 14.04 1.16 25.32
CA ASP A 424 13.84 2.30 26.25
C ASP A 424 12.39 2.84 26.22
N VAL A 425 11.57 2.42 25.26
CA VAL A 425 10.19 2.89 25.06
C VAL A 425 9.18 2.07 25.88
N HIS A 426 9.58 0.93 26.42
CA HIS A 426 8.71 0.04 27.22
C HIS A 426 8.07 0.70 28.45
N PHE A 427 8.67 1.74 29.00
CA PHE A 427 8.10 2.47 30.14
C PHE A 427 6.84 3.27 29.82
N LEU A 428 6.52 3.48 28.53
CA LEU A 428 5.32 4.19 28.08
C LEU A 428 4.09 3.25 27.85
N ASP A 429 4.31 1.94 27.90
CA ASP A 429 3.25 0.93 27.72
C ASP A 429 2.55 0.52 29.02
N GLU A 430 3.00 0.99 30.21
CA GLU A 430 2.22 0.80 31.43
C GLU A 430 0.93 1.63 31.31
N PRO A 431 -0.25 1.00 31.42
CA PRO A 431 -1.48 1.75 31.57
C PRO A 431 -1.29 2.67 32.76
N SER A 432 -1.47 3.99 32.57
CA SER A 432 -1.52 4.93 33.68
C SER A 432 -2.43 4.33 34.74
N ARG A 433 -1.83 3.86 35.84
CA ARG A 433 -2.63 3.43 37.01
C ARG A 433 -3.58 4.59 37.27
N PRO A 434 -4.90 4.36 37.37
CA PRO A 434 -5.79 5.42 37.78
C PRO A 434 -5.19 5.97 39.09
N GLU A 435 -4.87 7.25 39.08
CA GLU A 435 -4.47 7.93 40.31
C GLU A 435 -5.53 7.58 41.32
N THR A 436 -5.17 6.77 42.30
CA THR A 436 -6.02 6.50 43.44
C THR A 436 -6.39 7.88 43.97
N PRO A 437 -7.66 8.26 44.02
CA PRO A 437 -8.03 9.53 44.60
C PRO A 437 -7.40 9.56 45.99
N THR A 438 -6.47 10.49 46.18
CA THR A 438 -5.90 10.72 47.49
C THR A 438 -7.09 11.00 48.40
N LEU A 439 -7.43 9.99 49.21
CA LEU A 439 -8.46 10.18 50.23
C LEU A 439 -7.93 11.35 51.08
N MET A 440 -8.62 12.49 50.94
CA MET A 440 -8.34 13.65 51.80
C MET A 440 -8.32 13.15 53.23
N SER A 441 -7.19 13.45 53.88
CA SER A 441 -6.99 13.16 55.31
C SER A 441 -8.14 13.77 56.09
N PRO A 442 -8.66 13.08 57.13
CA PRO A 442 -9.72 13.63 58.00
C PRO A 442 -9.44 14.99 58.59
N SER A 443 -8.15 15.43 58.56
CA SER A 443 -7.69 16.75 59.02
C SER A 443 -7.99 17.91 58.06
N ASP A 444 -8.28 17.65 56.76
CA ASP A 444 -8.56 18.70 55.79
C ASP A 444 -10.05 19.03 55.64
N GLN A 445 -10.93 18.19 56.22
CA GLN A 445 -12.41 18.44 56.27
C GLN A 445 -12.81 19.44 57.36
N ALA A 446 -11.93 19.79 58.30
CA ALA A 446 -12.23 20.68 59.43
C ALA A 446 -12.00 22.18 59.14
N LYS A 447 -11.67 22.59 57.94
CA LYS A 447 -11.37 24.00 57.55
C LYS A 447 -12.24 24.53 56.40
N ALA A 448 -13.50 24.12 56.28
CA ALA A 448 -14.42 24.83 55.43
C ALA A 448 -15.04 25.97 56.29
N PRO A 449 -14.94 27.24 55.87
CA PRO A 449 -15.61 28.32 56.57
C PRO A 449 -17.10 28.30 56.19
N ASP A 450 -17.97 28.26 57.24
CA ASP A 450 -19.38 28.58 57.14
C ASP A 450 -19.57 30.01 56.63
N SER A 451 -20.13 30.18 55.42
CA SER A 451 -20.84 31.41 55.01
C SER A 451 -21.71 31.09 53.81
#